data_b2303ea5723a84fbf781e91343ac3609
#
_entry.id   b2303ea5723a84fbf781e91343ac3609
#
_cell.length_a   1.000
_cell.length_b   1.000
_cell.length_c   1.000
_cell.angle_alpha   90.00
_cell.angle_beta   90.00
_cell.angle_gamma   90.00
#
_symmetry.space_group_name_H-M   'P 1'
#
loop_
_entity.id
_entity.type
_entity.pdbx_description
1 polymer ?
#
loop_
_entity_poly.entity_id
_entity_poly.type
_entity_poly.pdbx_seq_one_letter_code
_entity_poly.pdbx_strand_id
1 'polypeptide(L)'
;MQEEFGRNLTYGLQNMLGRAIVVGEYADRPFPSEADIIKAHGISRSVTREAIKMLTAKGLLSARPKQGTFVRPQEAWNLFDPDVLQWLFECKMSLDLLRQFNELRLGVEPEAAALAAKRATPAQHDAIDEGLRWMVDAQRGRYDMLKADIAFHVAVLRASNNAFFVQFRDMVATALHVSIRLTNHVAGGTANIGEHAAVRDAIVAGDAALARTSMRDLIHSALVLMERANEPERT
;
A
#
# COMPACT_ATOMS: atom_id res chain seq x y z
N MET A 1 26.01 11.59 -11.65
CA MET A 1 26.70 11.02 -10.46
C MET A 1 26.50 11.87 -9.19
N GLN A 2 26.84 13.16 -9.15
CA GLN A 2 26.59 14.02 -7.96
C GLN A 2 25.09 14.24 -7.64
N GLU A 3 24.25 14.43 -8.66
CA GLU A 3 22.79 14.59 -8.47
C GLU A 3 22.10 13.30 -8.01
N GLU A 4 22.58 12.17 -8.45
CA GLU A 4 22.07 10.85 -8.07
C GLU A 4 22.45 10.49 -6.63
N PHE A 5 23.67 10.86 -6.20
CA PHE A 5 24.11 10.70 -4.83
C PHE A 5 23.34 11.62 -3.86
N GLY A 6 23.09 12.88 -4.26
CA GLY A 6 22.28 13.81 -3.49
C GLY A 6 20.82 13.36 -3.35
N ARG A 7 20.25 12.75 -4.40
CA ARG A 7 18.89 12.20 -4.40
C ARG A 7 18.78 11.04 -3.42
N ASN A 8 19.75 10.11 -3.41
CA ASN A 8 19.79 8.99 -2.48
C ASN A 8 19.86 9.46 -1.02
N LEU A 9 20.66 10.48 -0.72
CA LEU A 9 20.76 11.05 0.63
C LEU A 9 19.47 11.74 1.07
N THR A 10 18.80 12.45 0.16
CA THR A 10 17.52 13.11 0.47
C THR A 10 16.43 12.08 0.80
N TYR A 11 16.28 11.04 -0.01
CA TYR A 11 15.33 9.96 0.26
C TYR A 11 15.69 9.17 1.53
N GLY A 12 16.97 8.93 1.78
CA GLY A 12 17.44 8.29 3.02
C GLY A 12 17.05 9.09 4.26
N LEU A 13 17.28 10.40 4.24
CA LEU A 13 16.89 11.29 5.33
C LEU A 13 15.38 11.39 5.49
N GLN A 14 14.63 11.54 4.38
CA GLN A 14 13.17 11.55 4.39
C GLN A 14 12.62 10.27 5.01
N ASN A 15 13.12 9.11 4.60
CA ASN A 15 12.68 7.82 5.12
C ASN A 15 12.96 7.68 6.62
N MET A 16 14.16 8.05 7.06
CA MET A 16 14.53 8.01 8.49
C MET A 16 13.64 8.92 9.34
N LEU A 17 13.47 10.18 8.94
CA LEU A 17 12.64 11.13 9.67
C LEU A 17 11.14 10.76 9.60
N GLY A 18 10.65 10.27 8.46
CA GLY A 18 9.28 9.82 8.29
C GLY A 18 8.94 8.67 9.24
N ARG A 19 9.82 7.67 9.33
CA ARG A 19 9.68 6.55 10.29
C ARG A 19 9.68 7.05 11.74
N ALA A 20 10.62 7.93 12.09
CA ALA A 20 10.69 8.53 13.44
C ALA A 20 9.41 9.30 13.81
N ILE A 21 8.82 10.03 12.86
CA ILE A 21 7.53 10.69 13.05
C ILE A 21 6.42 9.66 13.29
N VAL A 22 6.34 8.63 12.46
CA VAL A 22 5.27 7.63 12.51
C VAL A 22 5.31 6.81 13.81
N VAL A 23 6.50 6.46 14.33
CA VAL A 23 6.63 5.76 15.62
C VAL A 23 6.35 6.67 16.82
N GLY A 24 6.22 7.98 16.59
CA GLY A 24 5.91 8.95 17.64
C GLY A 24 7.11 9.48 18.40
N GLU A 25 8.33 9.41 17.86
CA GLU A 25 9.54 9.93 18.54
C GLU A 25 9.44 11.42 18.88
N TYR A 26 8.57 12.15 18.22
CA TYR A 26 8.34 13.59 18.41
C TYR A 26 6.99 13.90 19.07
N ALA A 27 6.33 12.92 19.71
CA ALA A 27 5.05 13.14 20.39
C ALA A 27 5.20 14.09 21.59
N ASP A 28 6.26 13.90 22.39
CA ASP A 28 6.52 14.63 23.62
C ASP A 28 7.74 15.58 23.53
N ARG A 29 8.29 15.76 22.33
CA ARG A 29 9.44 16.66 22.10
C ARG A 29 9.28 17.41 20.78
N PRO A 30 9.86 18.62 20.67
CA PRO A 30 9.81 19.38 19.42
C PRO A 30 10.57 18.64 18.30
N PHE A 31 10.07 18.81 17.07
CA PHE A 31 10.80 18.37 15.88
C PHE A 31 12.10 19.15 15.74
N PRO A 32 13.23 18.52 15.42
CA PRO A 32 14.55 19.17 15.36
C PRO A 32 14.59 20.27 14.29
N SER A 33 15.38 21.33 14.54
CA SER A 33 15.63 22.35 13.54
C SER A 33 16.49 21.84 12.39
N GLU A 34 16.47 22.54 11.23
CA GLU A 34 17.38 22.22 10.12
C GLU A 34 18.84 22.15 10.56
N ALA A 35 19.26 23.04 11.44
CA ALA A 35 20.63 23.08 11.97
C ALA A 35 20.96 21.83 12.82
N ASP A 36 20.02 21.39 13.65
CA ASP A 36 20.19 20.19 14.46
C ASP A 36 20.29 18.93 13.59
N ILE A 37 19.45 18.82 12.56
CA ILE A 37 19.48 17.71 11.61
C ILE A 37 20.82 17.68 10.84
N ILE A 38 21.27 18.83 10.35
CA ILE A 38 22.57 18.95 9.66
C ILE A 38 23.70 18.49 10.58
N LYS A 39 23.71 18.97 11.83
CA LYS A 39 24.73 18.61 12.81
C LYS A 39 24.72 17.13 13.18
N ALA A 40 23.52 16.57 13.37
CA ALA A 40 23.37 15.18 13.78
C ALA A 40 23.75 14.18 12.68
N HIS A 41 23.49 14.50 11.42
CA HIS A 41 23.62 13.55 10.31
C HIS A 41 24.77 13.90 9.34
N GLY A 42 25.44 15.02 9.50
CA GLY A 42 26.58 15.43 8.65
C GLY A 42 26.19 15.71 7.19
N ILE A 43 24.95 16.11 6.94
CA ILE A 43 24.40 16.30 5.59
C ILE A 43 24.32 17.79 5.22
N SER A 44 24.17 18.07 3.92
CA SER A 44 24.08 19.43 3.44
C SER A 44 22.73 20.09 3.78
N ARG A 45 22.73 21.43 3.85
CA ARG A 45 21.51 22.22 4.06
C ARG A 45 20.46 21.98 2.96
N SER A 46 20.89 21.80 1.71
CA SER A 46 19.99 21.53 0.58
C SER A 46 19.26 20.19 0.72
N VAL A 47 19.99 19.14 1.09
CA VAL A 47 19.42 17.80 1.35
C VAL A 47 18.41 17.85 2.50
N THR A 48 18.76 18.52 3.61
CA THR A 48 17.85 18.67 4.76
C THR A 48 16.57 19.39 4.39
N ARG A 49 16.68 20.53 3.71
CA ARG A 49 15.51 21.31 3.31
C ARG A 49 14.60 20.57 2.34
N GLU A 50 15.17 19.82 1.41
CA GLU A 50 14.38 19.05 0.46
C GLU A 50 13.65 17.88 1.15
N ALA A 51 14.31 17.16 2.04
CA ALA A 51 13.66 16.11 2.84
C ALA A 51 12.50 16.66 3.69
N ILE A 52 12.67 17.82 4.34
CA ILE A 52 11.61 18.49 5.10
C ILE A 52 10.44 18.92 4.18
N LYS A 53 10.70 19.43 2.98
CA LYS A 53 9.66 19.75 2.02
C LYS A 53 8.88 18.53 1.59
N MET A 54 9.56 17.40 1.32
CA MET A 54 8.92 16.13 0.96
C MET A 54 8.01 15.65 2.10
N LEU A 55 8.47 15.66 3.35
CA LEU A 55 7.65 15.30 4.52
C LEU A 55 6.47 16.27 4.73
N THR A 56 6.65 17.55 4.40
CA THR A 56 5.57 18.54 4.44
C THR A 56 4.53 18.26 3.35
N ALA A 57 4.95 17.93 2.13
CA ALA A 57 4.06 17.56 1.03
C ALA A 57 3.24 16.29 1.35
N LYS A 58 3.83 15.36 2.11
CA LYS A 58 3.16 14.14 2.60
C LYS A 58 2.22 14.39 3.81
N GLY A 59 2.13 15.63 4.28
CA GLY A 59 1.25 16.01 5.40
C GLY A 59 1.80 15.71 6.79
N LEU A 60 3.03 15.18 6.92
CA LEU A 60 3.62 14.84 8.24
C LEU A 60 4.11 16.07 8.99
N LEU A 61 4.60 17.06 8.27
CA LEU A 61 5.18 18.29 8.83
C LEU A 61 4.42 19.52 8.40
N SER A 62 4.53 20.56 9.20
CA SER A 62 4.13 21.93 8.85
C SER A 62 5.15 22.91 9.43
N ALA A 63 5.31 24.06 8.76
CA ALA A 63 6.18 25.13 9.22
C ALA A 63 5.36 26.38 9.55
N ARG A 64 5.64 27.02 10.67
CA ARG A 64 5.08 28.32 11.04
C ARG A 64 6.18 29.36 11.13
N PRO A 65 5.96 30.58 10.60
CA PRO A 65 6.93 31.67 10.75
C PRO A 65 7.30 31.87 12.22
N LYS A 66 8.59 31.95 12.52
CA LYS A 66 9.16 32.15 13.85
C LYS A 66 8.94 31.03 14.88
N GLN A 67 8.15 30.00 14.54
CA GLN A 67 7.87 28.85 15.44
C GLN A 67 8.60 27.57 15.00
N GLY A 68 9.15 27.54 13.78
CA GLY A 68 9.87 26.41 13.24
C GLY A 68 8.97 25.34 12.60
N THR A 69 9.52 24.14 12.47
CA THR A 69 8.85 22.97 11.91
C THR A 69 8.28 22.11 13.02
N PHE A 70 7.06 21.60 12.84
CA PHE A 70 6.39 20.73 13.81
C PHE A 70 5.68 19.57 13.13
N VAL A 71 5.55 18.47 13.85
CA VAL A 71 4.81 17.29 13.41
C VAL A 71 3.31 17.58 13.47
N ARG A 72 2.61 17.23 12.39
CA ARG A 72 1.14 17.35 12.32
C ARG A 72 0.47 16.12 12.95
N PRO A 73 -0.77 16.25 13.46
CA PRO A 73 -1.52 15.12 13.95
C PRO A 73 -1.77 14.09 12.83
N GLN A 74 -1.96 12.82 13.20
CA GLN A 74 -2.02 11.70 12.25
C GLN A 74 -3.15 11.84 11.22
N GLU A 75 -4.27 12.47 11.60
CA GLU A 75 -5.43 12.73 10.74
C GLU A 75 -5.09 13.68 9.56
N ALA A 76 -3.98 14.39 9.68
CA ALA A 76 -3.51 15.29 8.62
C ALA A 76 -2.53 14.64 7.64
N TRP A 77 -2.10 13.41 7.91
CA TRP A 77 -1.15 12.70 7.07
C TRP A 77 -1.82 12.19 5.79
N ASN A 78 -1.09 12.22 4.69
CA ASN A 78 -1.59 11.69 3.43
C ASN A 78 -1.43 10.17 3.39
N LEU A 79 -2.47 9.43 3.80
CA LEU A 79 -2.47 7.97 3.78
C LEU A 79 -2.51 7.36 2.37
N PHE A 80 -2.76 8.17 1.33
CA PHE A 80 -2.65 7.76 -0.07
C PHE A 80 -1.21 7.85 -0.61
N ASP A 81 -0.28 8.43 0.16
CA ASP A 81 1.13 8.45 -0.19
C ASP A 81 1.77 7.09 0.15
N PRO A 82 2.41 6.40 -0.83
CA PRO A 82 2.97 5.07 -0.61
C PRO A 82 4.02 5.00 0.51
N ASP A 83 4.86 6.04 0.65
CA ASP A 83 5.88 6.07 1.71
C ASP A 83 5.24 6.17 3.10
N VAL A 84 4.23 7.06 3.26
CA VAL A 84 3.50 7.23 4.53
C VAL A 84 2.81 5.92 4.91
N LEU A 85 2.13 5.31 3.97
CA LEU A 85 1.44 4.03 4.17
C LEU A 85 2.44 2.92 4.52
N GLN A 86 3.57 2.84 3.81
CA GLN A 86 4.63 1.88 4.10
C GLN A 86 5.19 2.07 5.52
N TRP A 87 5.51 3.31 5.93
CA TRP A 87 6.02 3.58 7.28
C TRP A 87 5.01 3.20 8.36
N LEU A 88 3.72 3.50 8.16
CA LEU A 88 2.67 3.11 9.10
C LEU A 88 2.60 1.60 9.26
N PHE A 89 2.59 0.86 8.18
CA PHE A 89 2.53 -0.59 8.23
C PHE A 89 3.79 -1.24 8.80
N GLU A 90 4.97 -0.71 8.47
CA GLU A 90 6.24 -1.29 8.94
C GLU A 90 6.54 -0.96 10.40
N CYS A 91 6.16 0.23 10.87
CA CYS A 91 6.56 0.75 12.17
C CYS A 91 5.45 0.68 13.22
N LYS A 92 4.19 0.73 12.80
CA LYS A 92 3.03 0.85 13.68
C LYS A 92 1.89 -0.06 13.24
N MET A 93 2.27 -1.24 12.74
CA MET A 93 1.30 -2.19 12.22
C MET A 93 0.20 -2.48 13.25
N SER A 94 -1.03 -2.19 12.87
CA SER A 94 -2.21 -2.56 13.64
C SER A 94 -3.19 -3.30 12.74
N LEU A 95 -3.86 -4.30 13.31
CA LEU A 95 -4.94 -5.02 12.62
C LEU A 95 -6.09 -4.08 12.26
N ASP A 96 -6.32 -3.07 13.09
CA ASP A 96 -7.34 -2.06 12.81
C ASP A 96 -7.01 -1.24 11.54
N LEU A 97 -5.75 -0.85 11.35
CA LEU A 97 -5.32 -0.18 10.12
C LEU A 97 -5.48 -1.09 8.89
N LEU A 98 -5.16 -2.37 9.02
CA LEU A 98 -5.36 -3.34 7.94
C LEU A 98 -6.83 -3.57 7.63
N ARG A 99 -7.68 -3.63 8.66
CA ARG A 99 -9.14 -3.74 8.51
C ARG A 99 -9.68 -2.53 7.74
N GLN A 100 -9.36 -1.31 8.18
CA GLN A 100 -9.77 -0.06 7.52
C GLN A 100 -9.31 -0.02 6.06
N PHE A 101 -8.11 -0.50 5.79
CA PHE A 101 -7.60 -0.58 4.43
C PHE A 101 -8.41 -1.57 3.56
N ASN A 102 -8.73 -2.76 4.09
CA ASN A 102 -9.55 -3.72 3.35
C ASN A 102 -11.00 -3.24 3.17
N GLU A 103 -11.54 -2.48 4.11
CA GLU A 103 -12.82 -1.77 3.94
C GLU A 103 -12.78 -0.79 2.75
N LEU A 104 -11.67 -0.06 2.59
CA LEU A 104 -11.46 0.79 1.42
C LEU A 104 -11.37 -0.04 0.12
N ARG A 105 -10.64 -1.16 0.11
CA ARG A 105 -10.59 -2.08 -1.02
C ARG A 105 -11.98 -2.59 -1.42
N LEU A 106 -12.82 -2.95 -0.45
CA LEU A 106 -14.22 -3.34 -0.66
C LEU A 106 -15.07 -2.24 -1.29
N GLY A 107 -14.72 -0.96 -1.07
CA GLY A 107 -15.38 0.17 -1.72
C GLY A 107 -14.92 0.43 -3.15
N VAL A 108 -13.74 -0.03 -3.55
CA VAL A 108 -13.11 0.33 -4.83
C VAL A 108 -12.98 -0.85 -5.78
N GLU A 109 -12.38 -1.96 -5.36
CA GLU A 109 -12.01 -3.05 -6.26
C GLU A 109 -13.20 -3.82 -6.85
N PRO A 110 -14.32 -4.07 -6.13
CA PRO A 110 -15.50 -4.68 -6.72
C PRO A 110 -16.10 -3.85 -7.86
N GLU A 111 -16.13 -2.53 -7.71
CA GLU A 111 -16.60 -1.64 -8.76
C GLU A 111 -15.60 -1.57 -9.93
N ALA A 112 -14.30 -1.63 -9.64
CA ALA A 112 -13.29 -1.74 -10.69
C ALA A 112 -13.43 -3.03 -11.50
N ALA A 113 -13.67 -4.18 -10.85
CA ALA A 113 -13.92 -5.45 -11.52
C ALA A 113 -15.21 -5.41 -12.39
N ALA A 114 -16.27 -4.80 -11.88
CA ALA A 114 -17.51 -4.63 -12.66
C ALA A 114 -17.32 -3.72 -13.89
N LEU A 115 -16.49 -2.69 -13.78
CA LEU A 115 -16.13 -1.84 -14.92
C LEU A 115 -15.19 -2.57 -15.89
N ALA A 116 -14.26 -3.37 -15.39
CA ALA A 116 -13.37 -4.19 -16.20
C ALA A 116 -14.17 -5.17 -17.08
N ALA A 117 -15.18 -5.83 -16.51
CA ALA A 117 -16.08 -6.71 -17.27
C ALA A 117 -16.77 -6.02 -18.45
N LYS A 118 -17.01 -4.70 -18.35
CA LYS A 118 -17.67 -3.91 -19.40
C LYS A 118 -16.72 -3.25 -20.40
N ARG A 119 -15.48 -3.04 -20.03
CA ARG A 119 -14.58 -2.09 -20.73
C ARG A 119 -13.19 -2.63 -21.03
N ALA A 120 -12.82 -3.78 -20.46
CA ALA A 120 -11.46 -4.31 -20.64
C ALA A 120 -11.21 -4.62 -22.11
N THR A 121 -10.03 -4.25 -22.58
CA THR A 121 -9.52 -4.63 -23.89
C THR A 121 -8.95 -6.06 -23.86
N PRO A 122 -8.77 -6.76 -25.00
CA PRO A 122 -8.12 -8.07 -25.02
C PRO A 122 -6.75 -8.07 -24.31
N ALA A 123 -5.93 -7.04 -24.53
CA ALA A 123 -4.62 -6.92 -23.86
C ALA A 123 -4.73 -6.76 -22.34
N GLN A 124 -5.83 -6.18 -21.86
CA GLN A 124 -6.08 -6.07 -20.40
C GLN A 124 -6.59 -7.39 -19.83
N HIS A 125 -7.36 -8.18 -20.59
CA HIS A 125 -7.68 -9.56 -20.21
C HIS A 125 -6.41 -10.41 -20.10
N ASP A 126 -5.49 -10.31 -21.09
CA ASP A 126 -4.20 -11.00 -21.05
C ASP A 126 -3.39 -10.64 -19.81
N ALA A 127 -3.39 -9.36 -19.40
CA ALA A 127 -2.69 -8.91 -18.19
C ALA A 127 -3.29 -9.48 -16.88
N ILE A 128 -4.62 -9.62 -16.80
CA ILE A 128 -5.30 -10.27 -15.67
C ILE A 128 -4.97 -11.78 -15.65
N ASP A 129 -5.01 -12.44 -16.81
CA ASP A 129 -4.63 -13.84 -16.97
C ASP A 129 -3.17 -14.09 -16.59
N GLU A 130 -2.27 -13.17 -16.92
CA GLU A 130 -0.86 -13.25 -16.55
C GLU A 130 -0.68 -13.20 -15.04
N GLY A 131 -1.34 -12.29 -14.33
CA GLY A 131 -1.35 -12.23 -12.87
C GLY A 131 -1.80 -13.56 -12.25
N LEU A 132 -2.89 -14.14 -12.75
CA LEU A 132 -3.38 -15.43 -12.28
C LEU A 132 -2.41 -16.57 -12.57
N ARG A 133 -1.78 -16.60 -13.73
CA ARG A 133 -0.72 -17.59 -14.06
C ARG A 133 0.46 -17.50 -13.10
N TRP A 134 0.91 -16.29 -12.76
CA TRP A 134 1.98 -16.10 -11.79
C TRP A 134 1.60 -16.60 -10.40
N MET A 135 0.33 -16.50 -9.99
CA MET A 135 -0.14 -17.09 -8.74
C MET A 135 -0.06 -18.63 -8.77
N VAL A 136 -0.45 -19.27 -9.88
CA VAL A 136 -0.28 -20.72 -10.07
C VAL A 136 1.18 -21.14 -10.04
N ASP A 137 2.07 -20.35 -10.64
CA ASP A 137 3.52 -20.62 -10.61
C ASP A 137 4.10 -20.38 -9.22
N ALA A 138 3.59 -19.43 -8.47
CA ALA A 138 3.98 -19.18 -7.08
C ALA A 138 3.61 -20.34 -6.15
N GLN A 139 2.46 -21.00 -6.34
CA GLN A 139 2.11 -22.23 -5.60
C GLN A 139 3.12 -23.37 -5.84
N ARG A 140 3.78 -23.37 -7.01
CA ARG A 140 4.80 -24.34 -7.38
C ARG A 140 6.23 -23.91 -7.00
N GLY A 141 6.36 -22.79 -6.24
CA GLY A 141 7.64 -22.21 -5.84
C GLY A 141 8.44 -21.56 -6.97
N ARG A 142 7.82 -21.27 -8.11
CA ARG A 142 8.48 -20.67 -9.31
C ARG A 142 8.31 -19.16 -9.42
N TYR A 143 7.49 -18.56 -8.59
CA TYR A 143 7.24 -17.12 -8.55
C TYR A 143 6.97 -16.65 -7.13
N ASP A 144 6.99 -15.35 -6.89
CA ASP A 144 6.65 -14.73 -5.60
C ASP A 144 5.13 -14.52 -5.53
N MET A 145 4.47 -15.17 -4.56
CA MET A 145 3.01 -15.12 -4.41
C MET A 145 2.51 -13.69 -4.18
N LEU A 146 3.23 -12.91 -3.38
CA LEU A 146 2.88 -11.52 -3.10
C LEU A 146 2.90 -10.66 -4.36
N LYS A 147 3.96 -10.81 -5.18
CA LYS A 147 4.06 -10.07 -6.46
C LYS A 147 2.96 -10.48 -7.43
N ALA A 148 2.61 -11.75 -7.47
CA ALA A 148 1.55 -12.28 -8.33
C ALA A 148 0.18 -11.71 -7.91
N ASP A 149 -0.14 -11.70 -6.63
CA ASP A 149 -1.37 -11.19 -6.07
C ASP A 149 -1.52 -9.68 -6.35
N ILE A 150 -0.48 -8.89 -6.07
CA ILE A 150 -0.43 -7.46 -6.41
C ILE A 150 -0.65 -7.25 -7.92
N ALA A 151 0.01 -8.02 -8.77
CA ALA A 151 -0.11 -7.88 -10.22
C ALA A 151 -1.54 -8.12 -10.69
N PHE A 152 -2.23 -9.12 -10.14
CA PHE A 152 -3.63 -9.42 -10.45
C PHE A 152 -4.55 -8.24 -10.09
N HIS A 153 -4.51 -7.78 -8.84
CA HIS A 153 -5.35 -6.67 -8.38
C HIS A 153 -5.09 -5.37 -9.16
N VAL A 154 -3.82 -5.05 -9.42
CA VAL A 154 -3.44 -3.89 -10.23
C VAL A 154 -3.91 -4.02 -11.67
N ALA A 155 -3.88 -5.22 -12.26
CA ALA A 155 -4.39 -5.47 -13.61
C ALA A 155 -5.92 -5.21 -13.68
N VAL A 156 -6.68 -5.66 -12.67
CA VAL A 156 -8.12 -5.40 -12.58
C VAL A 156 -8.43 -3.90 -12.46
N LEU A 157 -7.69 -3.18 -11.59
CA LEU A 157 -7.84 -1.72 -11.47
C LEU A 157 -7.59 -1.01 -12.80
N ARG A 158 -6.55 -1.41 -13.55
CA ARG A 158 -6.24 -0.85 -14.87
C ARG A 158 -7.30 -1.19 -15.91
N ALA A 159 -7.82 -2.43 -15.89
CA ALA A 159 -8.85 -2.90 -16.80
C ALA A 159 -10.20 -2.21 -16.61
N SER A 160 -10.44 -1.57 -15.47
CA SER A 160 -11.63 -0.73 -15.24
C SER A 160 -11.75 0.44 -16.22
N ASN A 161 -10.62 0.86 -16.83
CA ASN A 161 -10.51 2.07 -17.66
C ASN A 161 -11.07 3.32 -16.98
N ASN A 162 -10.96 3.39 -15.65
CA ASN A 162 -11.29 4.55 -14.83
C ASN A 162 -10.00 5.13 -14.25
N ALA A 163 -9.62 6.32 -14.71
CA ALA A 163 -8.38 6.97 -14.31
C ALA A 163 -8.25 7.17 -12.78
N PHE A 164 -9.38 7.38 -12.09
CA PHE A 164 -9.38 7.52 -10.63
C PHE A 164 -9.10 6.17 -9.95
N PHE A 165 -9.71 5.08 -10.39
CA PHE A 165 -9.44 3.76 -9.82
C PHE A 165 -8.00 3.31 -10.05
N VAL A 166 -7.41 3.65 -11.19
CA VAL A 166 -5.99 3.37 -11.47
C VAL A 166 -5.05 4.07 -10.47
N GLN A 167 -5.43 5.20 -9.88
CA GLN A 167 -4.60 5.87 -8.86
C GLN A 167 -4.49 5.07 -7.55
N PHE A 168 -5.43 4.18 -7.27
CA PHE A 168 -5.37 3.30 -6.09
C PHE A 168 -4.33 2.16 -6.22
N ARG A 169 -3.74 1.91 -7.39
CA ARG A 169 -2.81 0.79 -7.63
C ARG A 169 -1.63 0.76 -6.67
N ASP A 170 -0.99 1.93 -6.42
CA ASP A 170 0.22 2.01 -5.58
C ASP A 170 -0.15 1.78 -4.10
N MET A 171 -1.31 2.28 -3.68
CA MET A 171 -1.85 2.05 -2.36
C MET A 171 -2.22 0.57 -2.15
N VAL A 172 -2.96 -0.03 -3.10
CA VAL A 172 -3.31 -1.46 -3.07
C VAL A 172 -2.06 -2.32 -3.05
N ALA A 173 -1.06 -2.01 -3.89
CA ALA A 173 0.22 -2.72 -3.91
C ALA A 173 0.94 -2.66 -2.56
N THR A 174 1.04 -1.46 -1.95
CA THR A 174 1.72 -1.28 -0.66
C THR A 174 1.03 -2.05 0.46
N ALA A 175 -0.28 -2.00 0.52
CA ALA A 175 -1.01 -2.63 1.61
C ALA A 175 -1.13 -4.15 1.44
N LEU A 176 -1.25 -4.67 0.21
CA LEU A 176 -1.13 -6.10 -0.05
C LEU A 176 0.25 -6.62 0.36
N HIS A 177 1.31 -5.84 0.08
CA HIS A 177 2.67 -6.19 0.51
C HIS A 177 2.76 -6.44 2.02
N VAL A 178 2.02 -5.68 2.81
CA VAL A 178 2.02 -5.82 4.28
C VAL A 178 1.03 -6.89 4.75
N SER A 179 -0.18 -6.92 4.20
CA SER A 179 -1.22 -7.91 4.55
C SER A 179 -0.73 -9.35 4.40
N ILE A 180 -0.10 -9.66 3.26
CA ILE A 180 0.36 -11.02 2.96
C ILE A 180 1.52 -11.41 3.86
N ARG A 181 2.40 -10.49 4.25
CA ARG A 181 3.44 -10.77 5.25
C ARG A 181 2.85 -11.19 6.60
N LEU A 182 1.74 -10.60 7.01
CA LEU A 182 1.03 -10.97 8.24
C LEU A 182 0.33 -12.31 8.12
N THR A 183 -0.44 -12.53 7.07
CA THR A 183 -1.19 -13.77 6.87
C THR A 183 -0.28 -14.97 6.66
N ASN A 184 0.86 -14.81 5.97
CA ASN A 184 1.86 -15.87 5.83
C ASN A 184 2.52 -16.25 7.15
N HIS A 185 2.68 -15.31 8.09
CA HIS A 185 3.24 -15.61 9.43
C HIS A 185 2.25 -16.39 10.30
N VAL A 186 0.95 -16.20 10.12
CA VAL A 186 -0.07 -16.71 11.07
C VAL A 186 -0.83 -17.90 10.54
N ALA A 187 -1.10 -18.01 9.23
CA ALA A 187 -2.00 -19.01 8.69
C ALA A 187 -1.38 -19.95 7.64
N GLY A 188 -0.11 -19.79 7.27
CA GLY A 188 0.45 -20.51 6.12
C GLY A 188 -0.34 -20.27 4.83
N GLY A 189 -1.11 -19.17 4.79
CA GLY A 189 -2.15 -18.91 3.81
C GLY A 189 -1.57 -18.54 2.45
N THR A 190 -1.75 -19.41 1.49
CA THR A 190 -1.62 -19.11 0.07
C THR A 190 -2.86 -18.35 -0.39
N ALA A 191 -2.68 -17.30 -1.21
CA ALA A 191 -3.79 -16.62 -1.87
C ALA A 191 -4.72 -17.65 -2.52
N ASN A 192 -6.04 -17.47 -2.36
CA ASN A 192 -7.02 -18.40 -2.91
C ASN A 192 -7.14 -18.21 -4.43
N ILE A 193 -6.39 -19.02 -5.19
CA ILE A 193 -6.37 -18.95 -6.67
C ILE A 193 -7.76 -19.19 -7.25
N GLY A 194 -8.59 -20.05 -6.63
CA GLY A 194 -9.95 -20.30 -7.09
C GLY A 194 -10.83 -19.05 -7.06
N GLU A 195 -10.73 -18.25 -6.01
CA GLU A 195 -11.47 -16.99 -5.89
C GLU A 195 -10.97 -15.95 -6.91
N HIS A 196 -9.66 -15.85 -7.14
CA HIS A 196 -9.09 -14.98 -8.17
C HIS A 196 -9.52 -15.42 -9.58
N ALA A 197 -9.56 -16.74 -9.84
CA ALA A 197 -10.04 -17.28 -11.11
C ALA A 197 -11.52 -16.92 -11.33
N ALA A 198 -12.37 -16.99 -10.31
CA ALA A 198 -13.78 -16.59 -10.42
C ALA A 198 -13.95 -15.11 -10.82
N VAL A 199 -13.11 -14.22 -10.26
CA VAL A 199 -13.11 -12.80 -10.67
C VAL A 199 -12.70 -12.67 -12.14
N ARG A 200 -11.60 -13.31 -12.55
CA ARG A 200 -11.12 -13.29 -13.94
C ARG A 200 -12.18 -13.80 -14.90
N ASP A 201 -12.79 -14.94 -14.60
CA ASP A 201 -13.78 -15.59 -15.46
C ASP A 201 -15.03 -14.70 -15.66
N ALA A 202 -15.50 -14.05 -14.59
CA ALA A 202 -16.58 -13.10 -14.65
C ALA A 202 -16.24 -11.85 -15.48
N ILE A 203 -15.00 -11.34 -15.38
CA ILE A 203 -14.54 -10.21 -16.20
C ILE A 203 -14.50 -10.60 -17.67
N VAL A 204 -13.92 -11.75 -18.01
CA VAL A 204 -13.81 -12.24 -19.40
C VAL A 204 -15.19 -12.53 -20.00
N ALA A 205 -16.12 -13.04 -19.19
CA ALA A 205 -17.52 -13.26 -19.61
C ALA A 205 -18.34 -11.96 -19.81
N GLY A 206 -17.80 -10.80 -19.38
CA GLY A 206 -18.52 -9.53 -19.44
C GLY A 206 -19.62 -9.40 -18.38
N ASP A 207 -19.66 -10.31 -17.39
CA ASP A 207 -20.65 -10.28 -16.31
C ASP A 207 -20.21 -9.35 -15.17
N ALA A 208 -20.64 -8.10 -15.27
CA ALA A 208 -20.29 -7.06 -14.30
C ALA A 208 -20.87 -7.30 -12.89
N ALA A 209 -22.02 -7.98 -12.79
CA ALA A 209 -22.63 -8.27 -11.49
C ALA A 209 -21.85 -9.38 -10.79
N LEU A 210 -21.51 -10.44 -11.50
CA LEU A 210 -20.71 -11.53 -10.99
C LEU A 210 -19.27 -11.08 -10.67
N ALA A 211 -18.64 -10.28 -11.53
CA ALA A 211 -17.29 -9.74 -11.29
C ALA A 211 -17.22 -8.90 -9.99
N ARG A 212 -18.25 -8.07 -9.74
CA ARG A 212 -18.36 -7.31 -8.49
C ARG A 212 -18.49 -8.22 -7.28
N THR A 213 -19.37 -9.20 -7.35
CA THR A 213 -19.62 -10.13 -6.22
C THR A 213 -18.37 -10.97 -5.94
N SER A 214 -17.78 -11.58 -6.96
CA SER A 214 -16.56 -12.40 -6.81
C SER A 214 -15.38 -11.62 -6.22
N MET A 215 -15.17 -10.35 -6.65
CA MET A 215 -14.12 -9.52 -6.07
C MET A 215 -14.41 -9.15 -4.62
N ARG A 216 -15.67 -8.89 -4.28
CA ARG A 216 -16.08 -8.63 -2.89
C ARG A 216 -15.83 -9.83 -2.01
N ASP A 217 -16.21 -11.02 -2.46
CA ASP A 217 -16.03 -12.27 -1.71
C ASP A 217 -14.55 -12.57 -1.50
N LEU A 218 -13.72 -12.39 -2.52
CA LEU A 218 -12.27 -12.53 -2.46
C LEU A 218 -11.64 -11.64 -1.36
N ILE A 219 -12.00 -10.35 -1.31
CA ILE A 219 -11.47 -9.42 -0.30
C ILE A 219 -12.03 -9.75 1.08
N HIS A 220 -13.29 -10.15 1.17
CA HIS A 220 -13.92 -10.53 2.43
C HIS A 220 -13.29 -11.79 3.03
N SER A 221 -12.98 -12.79 2.21
CA SER A 221 -12.24 -13.99 2.64
C SER A 221 -10.89 -13.64 3.26
N ALA A 222 -10.18 -12.67 2.68
CA ALA A 222 -8.90 -12.18 3.25
C ALA A 222 -9.10 -11.50 4.61
N LEU A 223 -10.16 -10.71 4.79
CA LEU A 223 -10.50 -10.09 6.09
C LEU A 223 -10.78 -11.13 7.16
N VAL A 224 -11.60 -12.13 6.87
CA VAL A 224 -11.93 -13.21 7.80
C VAL A 224 -10.68 -13.98 8.24
N LEU A 225 -9.75 -14.23 7.32
CA LEU A 225 -8.47 -14.87 7.64
C LEU A 225 -7.62 -14.01 8.58
N MET A 226 -7.58 -12.69 8.38
CA MET A 226 -6.85 -11.77 9.26
C MET A 226 -7.45 -11.71 10.67
N GLU A 227 -8.77 -11.71 10.79
CA GLU A 227 -9.47 -11.70 12.07
C GLU A 227 -9.19 -12.97 12.87
N ARG A 228 -9.26 -14.14 12.23
CA ARG A 228 -8.91 -15.43 12.83
C ARG A 228 -7.44 -15.50 13.29
N ALA A 229 -6.55 -14.90 12.51
CA ALA A 229 -5.13 -14.82 12.84
C ALA A 229 -4.83 -14.03 14.13
N ASN A 230 -5.77 -13.20 14.55
CA ASN A 230 -5.67 -12.37 15.77
C ASN A 230 -6.39 -12.94 16.99
N GLU A 231 -7.18 -14.01 16.84
CA GLU A 231 -7.77 -14.66 18.02
C GLU A 231 -6.64 -15.36 18.79
N PRO A 232 -6.42 -15.03 20.09
CA PRO A 232 -5.46 -15.78 20.88
C PRO A 232 -5.90 -17.25 20.92
N GLU A 233 -4.96 -18.15 20.69
CA GLU A 233 -5.23 -19.59 20.85
C GLU A 233 -5.91 -19.80 22.21
N ARG A 234 -7.18 -20.16 22.16
CA ARG A 234 -7.92 -20.56 23.36
C ARG A 234 -7.34 -21.90 23.82
N THR A 235 -6.33 -21.81 24.69
CA THR A 235 -5.83 -22.94 25.49
C THR A 235 -6.88 -23.39 26.50
#